data_e45bc07516ba196f0a0ca6529f74bf6f
#
_entry.id   e45bc07516ba196f0a0ca6529f74bf6f
#
_cell.length_a   1.000
_cell.length_b   1.000
_cell.length_c   1.000
_cell.angle_alpha   90.00
_cell.angle_beta   90.00
_cell.angle_gamma   90.00
#
_symmetry.space_group_name_H-M   'P 1'
#
loop_
_entity.id
_entity.type
_entity.pdbx_description
1 polymer ?
#
loop_
_entity_poly.entity_id
_entity_poly.type
_entity_poly.pdbx_seq_one_letter_code
_entity_poly.pdbx_strand_id
1 'polypeptide(L)'
;TTECVEETTIVDEPSTESTETTTEEVTEPSTEEYTEQITEQPTTEPKPTVPPKSVKFNKNTITLGVGESYTLITTIENGDISQVEFTTDNSGVITVDDKGKMTAVGIGVSTITAKTYNGLTAKCKVTVKKLANSIKLDKTSITLGVGEQYDFSSYVPSGTAAYFRSYYSDDPNIAFIQKAGGLMTAKKAGTTTVRCKMPNGTQATCNVTVKPLATSLKLNASEIVLYIGQSFDINSSVPKGTAAYYRLYSSSNSKIAAVTRGGGVVKGVATGKATVTCTLNNGKKAI
;
A
#
# COMPACT_ATOMS: atom_id res chain seq x y z
N THR A 1 41.77 -2.74 -40.29
CA THR A 1 43.12 -2.86 -39.71
C THR A 1 43.03 -2.60 -38.22
N THR A 2 43.14 -3.42 -37.28
CA THR A 2 44.03 -4.56 -37.06
C THR A 2 43.38 -5.40 -35.96
N GLU A 3 43.23 -6.66 -36.23
CA GLU A 3 43.15 -7.82 -35.40
C GLU A 3 44.27 -7.89 -34.35
N CYS A 4 43.99 -8.62 -33.29
CA CYS A 4 44.79 -9.75 -32.73
C CYS A 4 44.22 -10.07 -31.33
N VAL A 5 43.75 -11.23 -31.11
CA VAL A 5 44.19 -12.64 -30.99
C VAL A 5 44.25 -13.08 -29.51
N GLU A 6 43.63 -14.19 -29.28
CA GLU A 6 43.52 -15.07 -28.12
C GLU A 6 44.84 -15.36 -27.38
N GLU A 7 44.75 -15.69 -26.11
CA GLU A 7 45.56 -16.79 -25.60
C GLU A 7 44.90 -17.49 -24.39
N THR A 8 44.61 -18.76 -24.62
CA THR A 8 44.24 -19.85 -23.72
C THR A 8 45.49 -20.41 -23.03
N THR A 9 45.42 -20.68 -21.72
CA THR A 9 46.36 -21.68 -21.15
C THR A 9 45.62 -22.50 -20.08
N ILE A 10 45.53 -23.81 -20.39
CA ILE A 10 45.26 -24.95 -19.56
C ILE A 10 46.60 -25.50 -19.04
N VAL A 11 46.74 -25.91 -17.79
CA VAL A 11 47.66 -26.95 -17.28
C VAL A 11 47.12 -27.40 -15.90
N ASP A 12 46.64 -28.56 -15.76
CA ASP A 12 47.12 -29.94 -15.44
C ASP A 12 47.24 -30.24 -13.94
N GLU A 13 46.50 -31.27 -13.56
CA GLU A 13 46.76 -32.07 -12.36
C GLU A 13 48.08 -32.84 -12.45
N PRO A 14 48.60 -33.38 -11.32
CA PRO A 14 48.72 -34.83 -11.29
C PRO A 14 48.35 -35.52 -9.95
N SER A 15 47.92 -36.75 -10.18
CA SER A 15 47.62 -37.85 -9.27
C SER A 15 48.84 -38.46 -8.55
N THR A 16 48.46 -39.43 -7.70
CA THR A 16 49.21 -40.60 -7.15
C THR A 16 49.94 -40.31 -5.83
N GLU A 17 50.02 -41.16 -4.82
CA GLU A 17 49.98 -42.64 -4.79
C GLU A 17 49.82 -43.10 -3.32
N SER A 18 49.28 -44.29 -3.17
CA SER A 18 49.11 -45.10 -1.99
C SER A 18 50.42 -45.57 -1.30
N THR A 19 50.37 -45.81 0.01
CA THR A 19 51.11 -46.93 0.62
C THR A 19 50.36 -47.48 1.84
N GLU A 20 50.07 -48.77 1.76
CA GLU A 20 49.74 -49.71 2.84
C GLU A 20 50.94 -49.90 3.77
N THR A 21 50.70 -50.17 5.06
CA THR A 21 51.27 -51.32 5.76
C THR A 21 50.76 -51.51 7.18
N THR A 22 50.21 -52.68 7.42
CA THR A 22 50.34 -53.73 8.46
C THR A 22 49.92 -53.43 9.92
N THR A 23 48.91 -54.23 10.24
CA THR A 23 48.57 -55.01 11.46
C THR A 23 49.51 -55.01 12.66
N GLU A 24 48.96 -54.78 13.85
CA GLU A 24 49.18 -55.58 15.02
C GLU A 24 47.94 -55.68 15.92
N GLU A 25 47.59 -56.90 16.23
CA GLU A 25 46.52 -57.42 17.06
C GLU A 25 46.96 -57.35 18.53
N VAL A 26 46.20 -56.73 19.41
CA VAL A 26 46.31 -56.98 20.88
C VAL A 26 44.90 -57.02 21.47
N THR A 27 44.69 -58.20 22.05
CA THR A 27 43.57 -58.74 22.82
C THR A 27 42.92 -57.83 23.84
N GLU A 28 41.62 -58.06 24.01
CA GLU A 28 40.66 -57.56 25.00
C GLU A 28 41.11 -57.67 26.49
N PRO A 29 40.43 -56.85 27.37
CA PRO A 29 39.34 -57.48 28.10
C PRO A 29 38.07 -56.64 28.24
N SER A 30 36.96 -57.39 28.26
CA SER A 30 35.60 -57.05 28.50
C SER A 30 35.38 -56.10 29.68
N THR A 31 34.65 -55.06 29.50
CA THR A 31 33.92 -54.38 30.57
C THR A 31 32.51 -53.97 30.09
N GLU A 32 31.59 -54.31 30.91
CA GLU A 32 30.14 -54.31 30.77
C GLU A 32 29.57 -53.02 30.19
N GLU A 33 28.70 -53.23 29.22
CA GLU A 33 27.88 -52.24 28.54
C GLU A 33 26.77 -51.75 29.49
N TYR A 34 26.97 -50.54 30.08
CA TYR A 34 25.89 -49.79 30.67
C TYR A 34 25.21 -49.01 29.54
N THR A 35 24.16 -49.57 28.98
CA THR A 35 23.20 -48.83 28.15
C THR A 35 22.41 -47.89 29.00
N GLU A 36 22.88 -46.64 29.12
CA GLU A 36 21.98 -45.52 29.51
C GLU A 36 20.96 -45.33 28.36
N GLN A 37 19.77 -45.86 28.56
CA GLN A 37 18.60 -45.40 27.81
C GLN A 37 18.37 -43.92 28.18
N ILE A 38 18.86 -43.01 27.30
CA ILE A 38 18.41 -41.65 27.28
C ILE A 38 16.96 -41.72 26.75
N THR A 39 16.01 -41.79 27.68
CA THR A 39 14.62 -41.50 27.43
C THR A 39 14.58 -40.03 27.10
N GLU A 40 14.51 -39.69 25.81
CA GLU A 40 14.12 -38.36 25.38
C GLU A 40 12.73 -38.08 25.95
N GLN A 41 12.71 -37.39 27.07
CA GLN A 41 11.49 -36.81 27.62
C GLN A 41 11.03 -35.74 26.60
N PRO A 42 9.81 -35.83 26.05
CA PRO A 42 9.33 -34.78 25.18
C PRO A 42 9.32 -33.50 26.00
N THR A 43 10.16 -32.53 25.62
CA THR A 43 10.13 -31.17 26.13
C THR A 43 8.79 -30.55 25.73
N THR A 44 7.78 -30.81 26.56
CA THR A 44 6.56 -30.02 26.49
C THR A 44 6.92 -28.59 26.88
N GLU A 45 6.93 -27.68 25.92
CA GLU A 45 6.98 -26.26 26.21
C GLU A 45 5.98 -25.95 27.32
N PRO A 46 6.37 -25.15 28.34
CA PRO A 46 5.48 -24.85 29.45
C PRO A 46 4.22 -24.18 28.94
N LYS A 47 3.08 -24.84 29.10
CA LYS A 47 1.76 -24.29 28.78
C LYS A 47 1.61 -22.95 29.50
N PRO A 48 1.23 -21.87 28.80
CA PRO A 48 1.09 -20.56 29.42
C PRO A 48 0.16 -20.63 30.62
N THR A 49 0.57 -20.02 31.70
CA THR A 49 -0.16 -20.03 32.96
C THR A 49 -1.49 -19.29 32.93
N VAL A 50 -1.67 -18.40 31.94
CA VAL A 50 -2.88 -17.61 31.73
C VAL A 50 -3.45 -17.88 30.34
N PRO A 51 -4.70 -18.39 30.25
CA PRO A 51 -5.30 -18.66 28.94
C PRO A 51 -5.63 -17.38 28.18
N PRO A 52 -5.51 -17.40 26.82
CA PRO A 52 -5.99 -16.31 25.98
C PRO A 52 -7.44 -15.94 26.26
N LYS A 53 -7.73 -14.64 26.38
CA LYS A 53 -9.10 -14.11 26.53
C LYS A 53 -9.74 -13.73 25.21
N SER A 54 -8.95 -13.33 24.24
CA SER A 54 -9.45 -13.02 22.89
C SER A 54 -8.35 -13.24 21.86
N VAL A 55 -8.79 -13.53 20.61
CA VAL A 55 -7.96 -13.54 19.42
C VAL A 55 -8.65 -12.71 18.35
N LYS A 56 -7.92 -11.81 17.67
CA LYS A 56 -8.46 -10.92 16.65
C LYS A 56 -7.46 -10.73 15.52
N PHE A 57 -7.96 -10.64 14.30
CA PHE A 57 -7.19 -10.18 13.16
C PHE A 57 -7.34 -8.67 12.96
N ASN A 58 -6.29 -8.03 12.42
CA ASN A 58 -6.35 -6.63 11.96
C ASN A 58 -7.26 -6.43 10.76
N LYS A 59 -7.65 -7.52 10.07
CA LYS A 59 -8.59 -7.55 8.94
C LYS A 59 -9.49 -8.77 9.02
N ASN A 60 -10.78 -8.57 8.81
CA ASN A 60 -11.76 -9.64 8.67
C ASN A 60 -12.08 -9.97 7.20
N THR A 61 -11.65 -9.11 6.27
CA THR A 61 -11.74 -9.33 4.83
C THR A 61 -10.53 -8.76 4.12
N ILE A 62 -10.07 -9.43 3.05
CA ILE A 62 -8.98 -8.96 2.18
C ILE A 62 -9.17 -9.49 0.76
N THR A 63 -8.74 -8.71 -0.23
CA THR A 63 -8.68 -9.16 -1.62
C THR A 63 -7.25 -9.11 -2.11
N LEU A 64 -6.74 -10.24 -2.62
CA LEU A 64 -5.39 -10.41 -3.14
C LEU A 64 -5.43 -10.78 -4.62
N GLY A 65 -4.37 -10.43 -5.35
CA GLY A 65 -4.06 -11.02 -6.65
C GLY A 65 -3.32 -12.35 -6.47
N VAL A 66 -3.46 -13.29 -7.41
CA VAL A 66 -2.69 -14.54 -7.41
C VAL A 66 -1.19 -14.23 -7.31
N GLY A 67 -0.49 -14.92 -6.41
CA GLY A 67 0.94 -14.72 -6.11
C GLY A 67 1.23 -13.67 -5.04
N GLU A 68 0.26 -12.85 -4.62
CA GLU A 68 0.46 -11.92 -3.50
C GLU A 68 0.41 -12.66 -2.16
N SER A 69 1.22 -12.19 -1.21
CA SER A 69 1.25 -12.70 0.17
C SER A 69 0.96 -11.59 1.15
N TYR A 70 0.28 -11.90 2.24
CA TYR A 70 -0.05 -10.95 3.31
C TYR A 70 0.05 -11.65 4.67
N THR A 71 0.65 -11.00 5.66
CA THR A 71 0.66 -11.52 7.03
C THR A 71 -0.48 -10.89 7.82
N LEU A 72 -1.41 -11.72 8.31
CA LEU A 72 -2.48 -11.29 9.21
C LEU A 72 -1.86 -10.93 10.57
N ILE A 73 -1.95 -9.64 10.93
CA ILE A 73 -1.55 -9.22 12.28
C ILE A 73 -2.61 -9.77 13.25
N THR A 74 -2.16 -10.68 14.10
CA THR A 74 -3.00 -11.35 15.09
C THR A 74 -2.75 -10.73 16.46
N THR A 75 -3.79 -10.22 17.09
CA THR A 75 -3.73 -9.69 18.46
C THR A 75 -4.38 -10.70 19.40
N ILE A 76 -3.68 -11.08 20.45
CA ILE A 76 -4.12 -12.04 21.46
C ILE A 76 -4.04 -11.34 22.82
N GLU A 77 -5.16 -11.33 23.54
CA GLU A 77 -5.20 -10.82 24.90
C GLU A 77 -4.81 -11.96 25.86
N ASN A 78 -3.78 -11.74 26.68
CA ASN A 78 -3.20 -12.72 27.61
C ASN A 78 -2.56 -13.94 26.90
N GLY A 79 -1.85 -13.72 25.78
CA GLY A 79 -1.18 -14.80 25.05
C GLY A 79 -0.29 -14.28 23.94
N ASP A 80 0.35 -15.18 23.21
CA ASP A 80 1.19 -14.89 22.07
C ASP A 80 0.85 -15.75 20.85
N ILE A 81 1.54 -15.50 19.73
CA ILE A 81 1.26 -16.13 18.43
C ILE A 81 1.56 -17.64 18.41
N SER A 82 2.47 -18.13 19.27
CA SER A 82 2.81 -19.56 19.39
C SER A 82 1.64 -20.41 19.88
N GLN A 83 0.61 -19.78 20.47
CA GLN A 83 -0.58 -20.43 21.00
C GLN A 83 -1.72 -20.51 19.98
N VAL A 84 -1.47 -20.11 18.74
CA VAL A 84 -2.47 -20.01 17.68
C VAL A 84 -2.15 -20.95 16.54
N GLU A 85 -3.12 -21.79 16.20
CA GLU A 85 -3.14 -22.59 14.99
C GLU A 85 -3.82 -21.79 13.86
N PHE A 86 -3.16 -21.70 12.69
CA PHE A 86 -3.72 -21.08 11.49
C PHE A 86 -4.14 -22.16 10.50
N THR A 87 -5.36 -22.04 10.01
CA THR A 87 -5.93 -22.95 9.01
C THR A 87 -6.62 -22.20 7.89
N THR A 88 -6.74 -22.85 6.73
CA THR A 88 -7.53 -22.39 5.59
C THR A 88 -8.59 -23.43 5.24
N ASP A 89 -9.78 -22.99 4.83
CA ASP A 89 -10.83 -23.91 4.32
C ASP A 89 -10.61 -24.33 2.86
N ASN A 90 -9.71 -23.65 2.12
CA ASN A 90 -9.35 -24.04 0.74
C ASN A 90 -7.90 -23.67 0.41
N SER A 91 -6.99 -24.64 0.54
CA SER A 91 -5.57 -24.47 0.25
C SER A 91 -5.26 -24.29 -1.25
N GLY A 92 -6.16 -24.65 -2.15
CA GLY A 92 -6.05 -24.38 -3.58
C GLY A 92 -6.32 -22.90 -3.94
N VAL A 93 -6.90 -22.12 -3.03
CA VAL A 93 -7.13 -20.68 -3.17
C VAL A 93 -6.09 -19.88 -2.40
N ILE A 94 -5.85 -20.25 -1.14
CA ILE A 94 -4.93 -19.54 -0.25
C ILE A 94 -4.25 -20.54 0.69
N THR A 95 -2.93 -20.42 0.86
CA THR A 95 -2.18 -21.13 1.91
C THR A 95 -1.90 -20.17 3.07
N VAL A 96 -1.68 -20.72 4.26
CA VAL A 96 -1.29 -19.96 5.45
C VAL A 96 -0.24 -20.72 6.23
N ASP A 97 0.79 -20.03 6.74
CA ASP A 97 1.81 -20.62 7.61
C ASP A 97 1.48 -20.41 9.11
N ASP A 98 2.33 -20.97 9.97
CA ASP A 98 2.25 -20.92 11.43
C ASP A 98 2.37 -19.50 12.02
N LYS A 99 2.81 -18.53 11.23
CA LYS A 99 2.92 -17.11 11.60
C LYS A 99 1.80 -16.24 11.05
N GLY A 100 0.80 -16.86 10.39
CA GLY A 100 -0.33 -16.17 9.79
C GLY A 100 0.00 -15.47 8.46
N LYS A 101 1.15 -15.79 7.83
CA LYS A 101 1.45 -15.33 6.48
C LYS A 101 0.69 -16.19 5.48
N MET A 102 -0.23 -15.58 4.77
CA MET A 102 -1.00 -16.21 3.73
C MET A 102 -0.45 -15.88 2.34
N THR A 103 -0.58 -16.83 1.41
CA THR A 103 -0.17 -16.69 0.01
C THR A 103 -1.32 -17.08 -0.92
N ALA A 104 -1.68 -16.18 -1.83
CA ALA A 104 -2.72 -16.39 -2.81
C ALA A 104 -2.24 -17.34 -3.92
N VAL A 105 -2.84 -18.52 -4.02
CA VAL A 105 -2.44 -19.59 -4.93
C VAL A 105 -3.34 -19.67 -6.16
N GLY A 106 -4.64 -19.63 -5.96
CA GLY A 106 -5.64 -19.76 -7.03
C GLY A 106 -6.81 -18.78 -6.88
N ILE A 107 -7.50 -18.51 -7.98
CA ILE A 107 -8.68 -17.62 -7.99
C ILE A 107 -9.82 -18.29 -7.21
N GLY A 108 -10.46 -17.53 -6.32
CA GLY A 108 -11.59 -18.02 -5.52
C GLY A 108 -11.77 -17.25 -4.23
N VAL A 109 -12.49 -17.87 -3.31
CA VAL A 109 -12.75 -17.36 -1.97
C VAL A 109 -12.37 -18.44 -0.97
N SER A 110 -11.70 -18.07 0.09
CA SER A 110 -11.34 -18.95 1.21
C SER A 110 -11.35 -18.17 2.52
N THR A 111 -11.46 -18.88 3.64
CA THR A 111 -11.43 -18.30 4.98
C THR A 111 -10.21 -18.77 5.73
N ILE A 112 -9.38 -17.84 6.20
CA ILE A 112 -8.33 -18.13 7.16
C ILE A 112 -8.94 -18.08 8.56
N THR A 113 -8.66 -19.10 9.37
CA THR A 113 -9.07 -19.18 10.76
C THR A 113 -7.82 -19.27 11.64
N ALA A 114 -7.73 -18.39 12.63
CA ALA A 114 -6.82 -18.53 13.77
C ALA A 114 -7.62 -19.13 14.93
N LYS A 115 -7.06 -20.17 15.56
CA LYS A 115 -7.70 -20.86 16.70
C LYS A 115 -6.69 -20.99 17.83
N THR A 116 -7.06 -20.55 19.02
CA THR A 116 -6.26 -20.75 20.23
C THR A 116 -6.51 -22.14 20.83
N TYR A 117 -5.60 -22.64 21.67
CA TYR A 117 -5.75 -23.94 22.32
C TYR A 117 -7.01 -24.05 23.21
N ASN A 118 -7.52 -22.93 23.74
CA ASN A 118 -8.75 -22.87 24.52
C ASN A 118 -10.01 -22.61 23.66
N GLY A 119 -9.89 -22.70 22.32
CA GLY A 119 -11.02 -22.72 21.38
C GLY A 119 -11.49 -21.37 20.87
N LEU A 120 -10.85 -20.24 21.24
CA LEU A 120 -11.19 -18.94 20.68
C LEU A 120 -10.79 -18.88 19.19
N THR A 121 -11.57 -18.20 18.38
CA THR A 121 -11.31 -18.11 16.94
C THR A 121 -11.38 -16.69 16.41
N ALA A 122 -10.53 -16.38 15.44
CA ALA A 122 -10.62 -15.21 14.55
C ALA A 122 -10.70 -15.68 13.11
N LYS A 123 -11.49 -14.99 12.27
CA LYS A 123 -11.67 -15.36 10.87
C LYS A 123 -11.39 -14.18 9.94
N CYS A 124 -10.75 -14.46 8.80
CA CYS A 124 -10.57 -13.51 7.71
C CYS A 124 -11.02 -14.14 6.39
N LYS A 125 -12.01 -13.53 5.74
CA LYS A 125 -12.44 -13.92 4.40
C LYS A 125 -11.46 -13.35 3.37
N VAL A 126 -10.82 -14.24 2.61
CA VAL A 126 -9.88 -13.88 1.56
C VAL A 126 -10.53 -14.11 0.20
N THR A 127 -10.53 -13.08 -0.64
CA THR A 127 -10.93 -13.21 -2.04
C THR A 127 -9.67 -13.11 -2.90
N VAL A 128 -9.40 -14.13 -3.68
CA VAL A 128 -8.27 -14.13 -4.63
C VAL A 128 -8.79 -13.92 -6.04
N LYS A 129 -8.23 -12.94 -6.73
CA LYS A 129 -8.53 -12.60 -8.13
C LYS A 129 -7.29 -12.75 -8.99
N LYS A 130 -7.46 -12.72 -10.32
CA LYS A 130 -6.34 -12.60 -11.25
C LYS A 130 -5.47 -11.40 -10.83
N LEU A 131 -4.14 -11.57 -10.81
CA LEU A 131 -3.24 -10.45 -10.57
C LEU A 131 -3.40 -9.41 -11.69
N ALA A 132 -3.50 -8.15 -11.31
CA ALA A 132 -3.63 -7.06 -12.27
C ALA A 132 -2.36 -6.92 -13.13
N ASN A 133 -2.54 -6.73 -14.43
CA ASN A 133 -1.47 -6.49 -15.39
C ASN A 133 -1.39 -5.03 -15.86
N SER A 134 -2.26 -4.17 -15.35
CA SER A 134 -2.24 -2.73 -15.58
C SER A 134 -2.76 -1.98 -14.36
N ILE A 135 -2.36 -0.71 -14.23
CA ILE A 135 -2.78 0.19 -13.16
C ILE A 135 -2.94 1.59 -13.74
N LYS A 136 -3.88 2.37 -13.21
CA LYS A 136 -4.09 3.77 -13.54
C LYS A 136 -4.12 4.61 -12.27
N LEU A 137 -3.62 5.82 -12.34
CA LEU A 137 -3.87 6.87 -11.35
C LEU A 137 -5.12 7.66 -11.74
N ASP A 138 -5.77 8.28 -10.77
CA ASP A 138 -6.90 9.20 -10.96
C ASP A 138 -6.51 10.49 -11.68
N LYS A 139 -5.21 10.81 -11.72
CA LYS A 139 -4.62 11.92 -12.47
C LYS A 139 -3.41 11.47 -13.28
N THR A 140 -3.29 11.97 -14.52
CA THR A 140 -2.09 11.83 -15.36
C THR A 140 -1.21 13.09 -15.30
N SER A 141 -1.79 14.22 -14.89
CA SER A 141 -1.09 15.46 -14.59
C SER A 141 -1.82 16.26 -13.51
N ILE A 142 -1.07 17.01 -12.69
CA ILE A 142 -1.64 17.87 -11.66
C ILE A 142 -0.73 19.09 -11.44
N THR A 143 -1.33 20.24 -11.15
CA THR A 143 -0.60 21.45 -10.75
C THR A 143 -1.07 21.88 -9.37
N LEU A 144 -0.12 22.02 -8.44
CA LEU A 144 -0.35 22.39 -7.04
C LEU A 144 0.44 23.65 -6.68
N GLY A 145 -0.06 24.40 -5.72
CA GLY A 145 0.71 25.42 -5.00
C GLY A 145 1.60 24.77 -3.92
N VAL A 146 2.72 25.39 -3.61
CA VAL A 146 3.58 24.95 -2.49
C VAL A 146 2.75 24.86 -1.20
N GLY A 147 2.90 23.74 -0.48
CA GLY A 147 2.16 23.43 0.74
C GLY A 147 0.83 22.70 0.52
N GLU A 148 0.30 22.65 -0.70
CA GLU A 148 -0.91 21.89 -0.98
C GLU A 148 -0.64 20.38 -1.00
N GLN A 149 -1.67 19.60 -0.66
CA GLN A 149 -1.63 18.14 -0.63
C GLN A 149 -2.62 17.57 -1.65
N TYR A 150 -2.34 16.38 -2.13
CA TYR A 150 -3.24 15.61 -2.99
C TYR A 150 -3.13 14.14 -2.65
N ASP A 151 -4.27 13.47 -2.49
CA ASP A 151 -4.33 12.05 -2.19
C ASP A 151 -4.63 11.27 -3.49
N PHE A 152 -3.60 10.61 -4.02
CA PHE A 152 -3.73 9.84 -5.26
C PHE A 152 -4.48 8.54 -5.03
N SER A 153 -5.50 8.34 -5.85
CA SER A 153 -6.16 7.04 -5.98
C SER A 153 -5.59 6.25 -7.16
N SER A 154 -5.45 4.95 -7.00
CA SER A 154 -5.02 4.05 -8.07
C SER A 154 -6.05 2.95 -8.32
N TYR A 155 -6.23 2.57 -9.59
CA TYR A 155 -7.25 1.63 -10.06
C TYR A 155 -6.62 0.54 -10.92
N VAL A 156 -7.10 -0.68 -10.74
CA VAL A 156 -6.78 -1.83 -11.58
C VAL A 156 -8.02 -2.27 -12.36
N PRO A 157 -7.88 -3.03 -13.46
CA PRO A 157 -9.02 -3.51 -14.24
C PRO A 157 -10.02 -4.29 -13.40
N SER A 158 -11.31 -4.16 -13.75
CA SER A 158 -12.38 -4.94 -13.12
C SER A 158 -12.08 -6.44 -13.20
N GLY A 159 -12.43 -7.19 -12.14
CA GLY A 159 -12.15 -8.63 -12.07
C GLY A 159 -10.72 -8.99 -11.67
N THR A 160 -9.81 -8.01 -11.58
CA THR A 160 -8.43 -8.22 -11.11
C THR A 160 -8.21 -7.66 -9.71
N ALA A 161 -7.05 -7.97 -9.12
CA ALA A 161 -6.62 -7.38 -7.86
C ALA A 161 -5.10 -7.12 -7.87
N ALA A 162 -4.69 -6.13 -7.12
CA ALA A 162 -3.33 -5.88 -6.67
C ALA A 162 -3.43 -5.20 -5.30
N TYR A 163 -3.15 -5.94 -4.24
CA TYR A 163 -3.23 -5.42 -2.88
C TYR A 163 -2.09 -4.45 -2.59
N PHE A 164 -0.87 -4.85 -2.95
CA PHE A 164 0.31 -4.04 -2.71
C PHE A 164 0.54 -3.05 -3.84
N ARG A 165 0.50 -1.77 -3.47
CA ARG A 165 0.82 -0.64 -4.34
C ARG A 165 1.70 0.31 -3.58
N SER A 166 2.79 0.74 -4.20
CA SER A 166 3.73 1.66 -3.59
C SER A 166 3.86 2.91 -4.43
N TYR A 167 3.80 4.06 -3.77
CA TYR A 167 3.91 5.36 -4.42
C TYR A 167 5.32 5.93 -4.23
N TYR A 168 5.82 6.59 -5.24
CA TYR A 168 7.16 7.20 -5.30
C TYR A 168 7.08 8.53 -6.03
N SER A 169 7.96 9.45 -5.67
CA SER A 169 8.25 10.67 -6.42
C SER A 169 9.68 10.59 -6.94
N ASP A 170 9.89 11.01 -8.20
CA ASP A 170 11.23 11.07 -8.79
C ASP A 170 12.09 12.16 -8.11
N ASP A 171 11.44 13.24 -7.58
CA ASP A 171 12.08 14.23 -6.72
C ASP A 171 11.22 14.55 -5.50
N PRO A 172 11.50 13.93 -4.34
CA PRO A 172 10.73 14.16 -3.10
C PRO A 172 10.94 15.54 -2.48
N ASN A 173 11.93 16.34 -2.95
CA ASN A 173 12.10 17.72 -2.53
C ASN A 173 11.11 18.66 -3.24
N ILE A 174 10.66 18.31 -4.45
CA ILE A 174 9.61 19.03 -5.16
C ILE A 174 8.25 18.58 -4.66
N ALA A 175 7.98 17.27 -4.67
CA ALA A 175 6.72 16.71 -4.17
C ALA A 175 7.02 15.40 -3.41
N PHE A 176 6.79 15.40 -2.12
CA PHE A 176 6.90 14.20 -1.28
C PHE A 176 5.60 13.42 -1.33
N ILE A 177 5.68 12.10 -1.50
CA ILE A 177 4.52 11.21 -1.46
C ILE A 177 4.72 10.09 -0.45
N GLN A 178 3.69 9.77 0.33
CA GLN A 178 3.69 8.64 1.24
C GLN A 178 3.66 7.34 0.43
N LYS A 179 4.61 6.45 0.70
CA LYS A 179 4.77 5.18 -0.03
C LYS A 179 3.52 4.29 0.03
N ALA A 180 2.86 4.25 1.18
CA ALA A 180 1.57 3.58 1.36
C ALA A 180 0.47 4.65 1.45
N GLY A 181 -0.57 4.55 0.61
CA GLY A 181 -1.74 5.42 0.68
C GLY A 181 -1.78 6.56 -0.34
N GLY A 182 -0.63 7.01 -0.90
CA GLY A 182 -0.63 7.97 -2.02
C GLY A 182 -0.80 9.44 -1.65
N LEU A 183 -0.80 9.80 -0.36
CA LEU A 183 -0.87 11.20 0.06
C LEU A 183 0.42 11.94 -0.30
N MET A 184 0.30 12.92 -1.19
CA MET A 184 1.39 13.76 -1.67
C MET A 184 1.32 15.16 -1.07
N THR A 185 2.47 15.74 -0.77
CA THR A 185 2.65 17.13 -0.34
C THR A 185 3.58 17.86 -1.31
N ALA A 186 3.11 18.95 -1.90
CA ALA A 186 3.90 19.85 -2.75
C ALA A 186 4.84 20.70 -1.88
N LYS A 187 6.17 20.53 -2.02
CA LYS A 187 7.16 21.14 -1.11
C LYS A 187 7.88 22.35 -1.70
N LYS A 188 8.27 22.27 -2.98
CA LYS A 188 9.07 23.30 -3.65
C LYS A 188 8.61 23.46 -5.10
N ALA A 189 8.64 24.68 -5.62
CA ALA A 189 8.32 24.95 -7.02
C ALA A 189 9.27 24.18 -7.96
N GLY A 190 8.71 23.54 -8.97
CA GLY A 190 9.40 22.66 -9.91
C GLY A 190 8.46 21.64 -10.54
N THR A 191 9.03 20.68 -11.25
CA THR A 191 8.30 19.57 -11.87
C THR A 191 8.91 18.25 -11.44
N THR A 192 8.06 17.25 -11.20
CA THR A 192 8.48 15.88 -10.90
C THR A 192 7.45 14.89 -11.41
N THR A 193 7.75 13.61 -11.40
CA THR A 193 6.80 12.54 -11.72
C THR A 193 6.50 11.74 -10.47
N VAL A 194 5.22 11.55 -10.18
CA VAL A 194 4.74 10.58 -9.19
C VAL A 194 4.41 9.28 -9.89
N ARG A 195 4.81 8.17 -9.28
CA ARG A 195 4.59 6.81 -9.76
C ARG A 195 3.85 5.98 -8.73
N CYS A 196 2.90 5.17 -9.18
CA CYS A 196 2.33 4.08 -8.39
C CYS A 196 2.75 2.76 -9.04
N LYS A 197 3.45 1.91 -8.29
CA LYS A 197 4.05 0.66 -8.77
C LYS A 197 3.47 -0.54 -8.02
N MET A 198 3.17 -1.60 -8.75
CA MET A 198 2.81 -2.92 -8.23
C MET A 198 4.06 -3.82 -8.11
N PRO A 199 4.02 -4.91 -7.29
CA PRO A 199 5.15 -5.84 -7.12
C PRO A 199 5.62 -6.50 -8.43
N ASN A 200 4.71 -6.72 -9.39
CA ASN A 200 5.02 -7.29 -10.71
C ASN A 200 5.72 -6.30 -11.68
N GLY A 201 6.10 -5.11 -11.19
CA GLY A 201 6.77 -4.08 -11.98
C GLY A 201 5.87 -3.13 -12.76
N THR A 202 4.58 -3.46 -12.92
CA THR A 202 3.61 -2.58 -13.60
C THR A 202 3.43 -1.28 -12.84
N GLN A 203 3.39 -0.15 -13.55
CA GLN A 203 3.29 1.17 -12.94
C GLN A 203 2.39 2.13 -13.72
N ALA A 204 1.85 3.12 -13.01
CA ALA A 204 1.19 4.31 -13.55
C ALA A 204 1.94 5.56 -13.09
N THR A 205 1.88 6.62 -13.88
CA THR A 205 2.60 7.88 -13.65
C THR A 205 1.68 9.07 -13.70
N CYS A 206 2.03 10.12 -12.94
CA CYS A 206 1.41 11.44 -13.00
C CYS A 206 2.49 12.52 -13.01
N ASN A 207 2.42 13.44 -13.99
CA ASN A 207 3.29 14.61 -14.04
C ASN A 207 2.80 15.64 -13.02
N VAL A 208 3.66 16.02 -12.09
CA VAL A 208 3.35 16.98 -11.04
C VAL A 208 4.10 18.27 -11.31
N THR A 209 3.36 19.38 -11.40
CA THR A 209 3.91 20.72 -11.45
C THR A 209 3.60 21.42 -10.13
N VAL A 210 4.62 21.85 -9.41
CA VAL A 210 4.47 22.66 -8.21
C VAL A 210 4.84 24.11 -8.54
N LYS A 211 3.97 25.06 -8.19
CA LYS A 211 4.18 26.48 -8.38
C LYS A 211 4.12 27.20 -7.01
N PRO A 212 4.64 28.43 -6.91
CA PRO A 212 4.36 29.27 -5.73
C PRO A 212 2.86 29.30 -5.45
N LEU A 213 2.48 29.21 -4.18
CA LEU A 213 1.08 29.25 -3.79
C LEU A 213 0.50 30.65 -4.08
N ALA A 214 -0.69 30.68 -4.68
CA ALA A 214 -1.35 31.94 -5.01
C ALA A 214 -1.69 32.74 -3.75
N THR A 215 -1.36 34.02 -3.74
CA THR A 215 -1.62 34.95 -2.63
C THR A 215 -2.86 35.82 -2.85
N SER A 216 -3.46 35.74 -4.04
CA SER A 216 -4.72 36.42 -4.40
C SER A 216 -5.49 35.62 -5.43
N LEU A 217 -6.76 35.92 -5.60
CA LEU A 217 -7.61 35.34 -6.67
C LEU A 217 -8.63 36.41 -7.11
N LYS A 218 -9.16 36.19 -8.32
CA LYS A 218 -10.25 37.00 -8.90
C LYS A 218 -11.35 36.08 -9.36
N LEU A 219 -12.60 36.53 -9.25
CA LEU A 219 -13.74 35.86 -9.89
C LEU A 219 -13.96 36.41 -11.30
N ASN A 220 -14.62 35.64 -12.16
CA ASN A 220 -14.99 36.06 -13.53
C ASN A 220 -16.15 37.05 -13.56
N ALA A 221 -16.85 37.24 -12.43
CA ALA A 221 -17.93 38.25 -12.26
C ALA A 221 -17.90 38.80 -10.86
N SER A 222 -18.17 40.09 -10.71
CA SER A 222 -18.35 40.80 -9.41
C SER A 222 -19.81 40.88 -8.99
N GLU A 223 -20.73 40.80 -9.96
CA GLU A 223 -22.18 40.75 -9.73
C GLU A 223 -22.83 39.92 -10.81
N ILE A 224 -23.84 39.15 -10.45
CA ILE A 224 -24.68 38.37 -11.36
C ILE A 224 -26.15 38.49 -10.96
N VAL A 225 -27.04 38.53 -11.96
CA VAL A 225 -28.48 38.45 -11.75
C VAL A 225 -28.98 37.14 -12.33
N LEU A 226 -29.66 36.35 -11.52
CA LEU A 226 -30.23 35.06 -11.93
C LEU A 226 -31.72 35.03 -11.68
N TYR A 227 -32.48 34.46 -12.62
CA TYR A 227 -33.85 34.04 -12.34
C TYR A 227 -33.85 32.78 -11.48
N ILE A 228 -34.96 32.57 -10.75
CA ILE A 228 -35.13 31.33 -9.98
C ILE A 228 -34.98 30.11 -10.90
N GLY A 229 -34.13 29.15 -10.52
CA GLY A 229 -33.81 27.96 -11.30
C GLY A 229 -32.64 28.11 -12.28
N GLN A 230 -32.24 29.31 -12.66
CA GLN A 230 -31.06 29.54 -13.48
C GLN A 230 -29.76 29.26 -12.72
N SER A 231 -28.73 28.87 -13.48
CA SER A 231 -27.39 28.62 -12.96
C SER A 231 -26.35 29.46 -13.70
N PHE A 232 -25.29 29.83 -12.99
CA PHE A 232 -24.12 30.52 -13.51
C PHE A 232 -22.86 29.88 -12.95
N ASP A 233 -21.84 29.70 -13.79
CA ASP A 233 -20.57 29.14 -13.39
C ASP A 233 -19.60 30.25 -12.98
N ILE A 234 -19.40 30.41 -11.68
CA ILE A 234 -18.40 31.34 -11.14
C ILE A 234 -17.04 30.65 -11.16
N ASN A 235 -16.21 31.10 -12.08
CA ASN A 235 -14.83 30.65 -12.18
C ASN A 235 -13.89 31.62 -11.44
N SER A 236 -12.83 31.06 -10.86
CA SER A 236 -11.79 31.85 -10.21
C SER A 236 -10.45 31.69 -10.93
N SER A 237 -9.69 32.77 -10.99
CA SER A 237 -8.33 32.80 -11.53
C SER A 237 -7.34 33.27 -10.47
N VAL A 238 -6.11 32.80 -10.58
CA VAL A 238 -4.98 33.20 -9.73
C VAL A 238 -3.89 33.87 -10.57
N PRO A 239 -2.98 34.67 -9.99
CA PRO A 239 -1.90 35.34 -10.71
C PRO A 239 -1.08 34.35 -11.54
N LYS A 240 -0.66 34.80 -12.74
CA LYS A 240 0.20 34.03 -13.64
C LYS A 240 1.47 33.56 -12.89
N GLY A 241 1.86 32.30 -13.11
CA GLY A 241 3.05 31.73 -12.45
C GLY A 241 2.77 31.13 -11.05
N THR A 242 1.58 31.34 -10.48
CA THR A 242 1.17 30.76 -9.21
C THR A 242 0.17 29.63 -9.42
N ALA A 243 -0.13 28.87 -8.34
CA ALA A 243 -1.17 27.85 -8.35
C ALA A 243 -1.96 27.85 -7.03
N ALA A 244 -3.20 27.41 -7.13
CA ALA A 244 -4.04 26.98 -6.01
C ALA A 244 -4.97 25.90 -6.55
N TYR A 245 -4.78 24.68 -6.11
CA TYR A 245 -5.57 23.53 -6.56
C TYR A 245 -6.97 23.55 -5.94
N TYR A 246 -7.00 23.73 -4.61
CA TYR A 246 -8.24 23.75 -3.87
C TYR A 246 -8.86 25.13 -3.84
N ARG A 247 -10.11 25.23 -4.30
CA ARG A 247 -10.95 26.41 -4.30
C ARG A 247 -12.30 26.03 -3.76
N LEU A 248 -12.70 26.67 -2.67
CA LEU A 248 -13.94 26.37 -1.97
C LEU A 248 -14.90 27.54 -2.10
N TYR A 249 -16.05 27.29 -2.69
CA TYR A 249 -17.10 28.26 -2.85
C TYR A 249 -18.14 28.14 -1.73
N SER A 250 -18.63 29.27 -1.26
CA SER A 250 -19.70 29.35 -0.26
C SER A 250 -20.64 30.50 -0.58
N SER A 251 -21.90 30.37 -0.20
CA SER A 251 -22.91 31.42 -0.29
C SER A 251 -23.25 31.89 1.10
N SER A 252 -23.45 33.22 1.26
CA SER A 252 -23.94 33.84 2.53
C SER A 252 -25.37 33.38 2.85
N ASN A 253 -26.17 33.01 1.82
CA ASN A 253 -27.52 32.48 2.01
C ASN A 253 -27.86 31.49 0.87
N SER A 254 -27.70 30.22 1.17
CA SER A 254 -27.96 29.11 0.20
C SER A 254 -29.46 28.97 -0.14
N LYS A 255 -30.38 29.53 0.64
CA LYS A 255 -31.82 29.56 0.35
C LYS A 255 -32.17 30.61 -0.74
N ILE A 256 -31.30 31.59 -0.98
CA ILE A 256 -31.46 32.58 -2.08
C ILE A 256 -30.61 32.15 -3.27
N ALA A 257 -29.32 31.91 -3.06
CA ALA A 257 -28.40 31.45 -4.09
C ALA A 257 -27.55 30.26 -3.55
N ALA A 258 -27.78 29.07 -4.03
CA ALA A 258 -26.98 27.91 -3.71
C ALA A 258 -25.73 27.84 -4.59
N VAL A 259 -24.57 27.41 -4.04
CA VAL A 259 -23.32 27.22 -4.81
C VAL A 259 -22.72 25.86 -4.57
N THR A 260 -22.21 25.21 -5.63
CA THR A 260 -21.46 23.98 -5.50
C THR A 260 -20.08 24.26 -4.92
N ARG A 261 -19.76 23.62 -3.78
CA ARG A 261 -18.58 23.91 -2.99
C ARG A 261 -17.24 23.80 -3.74
N GLY A 262 -17.08 22.81 -4.59
CA GLY A 262 -15.84 22.57 -5.36
C GLY A 262 -15.87 23.07 -6.80
N GLY A 263 -17.05 23.40 -7.33
CA GLY A 263 -17.26 23.70 -8.75
C GLY A 263 -17.68 25.13 -9.07
N GLY A 264 -18.12 25.91 -8.07
CA GLY A 264 -18.52 27.31 -8.29
C GLY A 264 -19.82 27.53 -9.04
N VAL A 265 -20.60 26.48 -9.34
CA VAL A 265 -21.90 26.62 -10.00
C VAL A 265 -22.89 27.20 -9.00
N VAL A 266 -23.36 28.43 -9.29
CA VAL A 266 -24.36 29.15 -8.50
C VAL A 266 -25.73 28.96 -9.13
N LYS A 267 -26.73 28.61 -8.31
CA LYS A 267 -28.13 28.46 -8.75
C LYS A 267 -29.03 29.44 -7.97
N GLY A 268 -29.86 30.20 -8.68
CA GLY A 268 -30.93 31.02 -8.08
C GLY A 268 -32.00 30.11 -7.48
N VAL A 269 -32.27 30.27 -6.18
CA VAL A 269 -33.22 29.44 -5.43
C VAL A 269 -34.47 30.22 -5.06
N ALA A 270 -34.30 31.46 -4.59
CA ALA A 270 -35.38 32.36 -4.21
C ALA A 270 -35.01 33.81 -4.50
N THR A 271 -36.01 34.73 -4.50
CA THR A 271 -35.80 36.16 -4.66
C THR A 271 -35.01 36.71 -3.46
N GLY A 272 -34.02 37.54 -3.73
CA GLY A 272 -33.19 38.16 -2.70
C GLY A 272 -31.76 38.39 -3.16
N LYS A 273 -30.89 38.79 -2.24
CA LYS A 273 -29.45 38.98 -2.48
C LYS A 273 -28.64 38.02 -1.63
N ALA A 274 -27.62 37.42 -2.20
CA ALA A 274 -26.64 36.61 -1.48
C ALA A 274 -25.24 36.88 -2.05
N THR A 275 -24.24 36.79 -1.20
CA THR A 275 -22.83 36.92 -1.58
C THR A 275 -22.20 35.57 -1.76
N VAL A 276 -21.54 35.35 -2.89
CA VAL A 276 -20.76 34.13 -3.14
C VAL A 276 -19.29 34.44 -2.93
N THR A 277 -18.63 33.60 -2.14
CA THR A 277 -17.20 33.76 -1.79
C THR A 277 -16.45 32.51 -2.28
N CYS A 278 -15.34 32.73 -3.00
CA CYS A 278 -14.34 31.70 -3.25
C CYS A 278 -13.16 31.86 -2.29
N THR A 279 -12.77 30.79 -1.63
CA THR A 279 -11.67 30.78 -0.64
C THR A 279 -10.61 29.78 -1.09
N LEU A 280 -9.32 30.19 -1.10
CA LEU A 280 -8.17 29.34 -1.30
C LEU A 280 -7.78 28.62 0.01
N ASN A 281 -6.98 27.55 -0.11
CA ASN A 281 -6.53 26.76 1.04
C ASN A 281 -5.74 27.59 2.09
N ASN A 282 -5.06 28.66 1.66
CA ASN A 282 -4.37 29.62 2.55
C ASN A 282 -5.24 30.74 3.10
N GLY A 283 -6.56 30.64 2.97
CA GLY A 283 -7.53 31.58 3.49
C GLY A 283 -7.74 32.86 2.65
N LYS A 284 -7.04 33.03 1.52
CA LYS A 284 -7.29 34.17 0.61
C LYS A 284 -8.66 34.01 -0.04
N LYS A 285 -9.38 35.15 -0.22
CA LYS A 285 -10.77 35.18 -0.65
C LYS A 285 -10.98 36.17 -1.79
N ALA A 286 -11.98 35.86 -2.64
CA ALA A 286 -12.62 36.81 -3.56
C ALA A 286 -14.13 36.66 -3.48
N ILE A 287 -14.83 37.76 -3.70
CA ILE A 287 -16.29 37.88 -3.60
C ILE A 287 -16.79 38.43 -4.92
#